data_97c90d1fe246bf2958be7e0edfd86564
#
_entry.id   97c90d1fe246bf2958be7e0edfd86564
#
_cell.length_a   1.000
_cell.length_b   1.000
_cell.length_c   1.000
_cell.angle_alpha   90.00
_cell.angle_beta   90.00
_cell.angle_gamma   90.00
#
_symmetry.space_group_name_H-M   'P 1'
#
loop_
_entity.id
_entity.type
_entity.pdbx_description
1 polymer ?
#
loop_
_entity_poly.entity_id
_entity_poly.type
_entity_poly.pdbx_seq_one_letter_code
_entity_poly.pdbx_strand_id
1 'polypeptide(L)'
;PVFLKNKKGEIILLFAKFLDTEVNFTTWCNGRDELWTRKTKDGGRTWEPAQPAGIQSGHASNDSVLLDDGTIVFASTSSELPDKYFGAVRIYLSHDDGETWEKGPILSADDGNLIREPALCLRPDGTIRMFTRTCPGSTGWGAGVKSLVSYTAESRDGGKTWTQPVPQPSSITNRRSMSSAGTKTPS
;
A
#
# COMPACT_ATOMS: atom_id res chain seq x y z
N PRO A 1 2.27 -9.54 4.76
CA PRO A 1 3.26 -10.12 3.83
C PRO A 1 2.87 -9.82 2.38
N VAL A 2 3.88 -9.70 1.51
CA VAL A 2 3.73 -9.52 0.07
C VAL A 2 4.56 -10.58 -0.65
N PHE A 3 3.99 -11.18 -1.67
CA PHE A 3 4.71 -12.05 -2.59
C PHE A 3 4.94 -11.31 -3.89
N LEU A 4 6.17 -11.28 -4.35
CA LEU A 4 6.52 -10.76 -5.65
C LEU A 4 7.35 -11.81 -6.41
N LYS A 5 7.28 -11.72 -7.73
CA LYS A 5 8.08 -12.55 -8.62
C LYS A 5 9.08 -11.65 -9.33
N ASN A 6 10.37 -11.99 -9.26
CA ASN A 6 11.39 -11.26 -10.00
C ASN A 6 11.52 -11.76 -11.45
N LYS A 7 12.36 -11.11 -12.23
CA LYS A 7 12.55 -11.45 -13.64
C LYS A 7 13.17 -12.83 -13.87
N LYS A 8 13.89 -13.37 -12.88
CA LYS A 8 14.43 -14.74 -12.90
C LYS A 8 13.37 -15.80 -12.61
N GLY A 9 12.17 -15.41 -12.26
CA GLY A 9 11.08 -16.32 -11.89
C GLY A 9 11.12 -16.77 -10.43
N GLU A 10 12.04 -16.25 -9.62
CA GLU A 10 12.10 -16.50 -8.20
C GLU A 10 10.96 -15.78 -7.48
N ILE A 11 10.42 -16.38 -6.43
CA ILE A 11 9.41 -15.77 -5.59
C ILE A 11 10.10 -15.17 -4.36
N ILE A 12 9.85 -13.90 -4.12
CA ILE A 12 10.33 -13.16 -2.97
C ILE A 12 9.15 -12.95 -2.03
N LEU A 13 9.32 -13.31 -0.77
CA LEU A 13 8.38 -13.00 0.31
C LEU A 13 8.96 -11.84 1.12
N LEU A 14 8.24 -10.71 1.14
CA LEU A 14 8.47 -9.61 2.07
C LEU A 14 7.46 -9.68 3.22
N PHE A 15 7.92 -9.58 4.45
CA PHE A 15 7.07 -9.63 5.63
C PHE A 15 7.62 -8.72 6.74
N ALA A 16 6.72 -8.14 7.53
CA ALA A 16 7.10 -7.35 8.68
C ALA A 16 7.56 -8.25 9.83
N LYS A 17 8.66 -7.87 10.46
CA LYS A 17 9.13 -8.43 11.73
C LYS A 17 9.06 -7.34 12.78
N PHE A 18 8.31 -7.61 13.84
CA PHE A 18 8.28 -6.72 15.00
C PHE A 18 9.56 -6.91 15.82
N LEU A 19 10.21 -5.81 16.13
CA LEU A 19 11.48 -5.79 16.87
C LEU A 19 11.24 -5.79 18.39
N ASP A 20 10.04 -5.40 18.84
CA ASP A 20 9.69 -5.36 20.24
C ASP A 20 8.93 -6.63 20.66
N THR A 21 9.31 -7.18 21.81
CA THR A 21 8.64 -8.35 22.41
C THR A 21 7.35 -7.99 23.16
N GLU A 22 7.15 -6.71 23.47
CA GLU A 22 5.95 -6.20 24.14
C GLU A 22 5.07 -5.42 23.15
N VAL A 23 4.43 -6.13 22.24
CA VAL A 23 3.46 -5.54 21.31
C VAL A 23 2.12 -5.40 22.00
N ASN A 24 1.79 -4.20 22.46
CA ASN A 24 0.42 -3.87 22.82
C ASN A 24 -0.26 -3.10 21.66
N PHE A 25 -1.59 -2.99 21.69
CA PHE A 25 -2.37 -2.35 20.61
C PHE A 25 -1.98 -0.88 20.37
N THR A 26 -1.42 -0.20 21.37
CA THR A 26 -0.94 1.18 21.28
C THR A 26 0.47 1.27 20.70
N THR A 27 1.30 0.25 20.87
CA THR A 27 2.66 0.20 20.33
C THR A 27 2.72 -0.45 18.96
N TRP A 28 1.69 -1.17 18.55
CA TRP A 28 1.62 -1.79 17.21
C TRP A 28 1.78 -0.77 16.07
N CYS A 29 1.45 0.47 16.36
CA CYS A 29 1.59 1.57 15.42
C CYS A 29 2.91 2.38 15.57
N ASN A 30 3.83 2.02 16.45
CA ASN A 30 4.99 2.85 16.77
C ASN A 30 6.22 2.66 15.85
N GLY A 31 6.04 1.98 14.69
CA GLY A 31 7.04 1.97 13.62
C GLY A 31 8.35 1.26 13.95
N ARG A 32 8.35 0.34 14.92
CA ARG A 32 9.51 -0.51 15.26
C ARG A 32 9.46 -1.87 14.57
N ASP A 33 8.82 -1.93 13.42
CA ASP A 33 8.89 -3.06 12.53
C ASP A 33 9.86 -2.77 11.37
N GLU A 34 10.57 -3.79 10.96
CA GLU A 34 11.36 -3.78 9.73
C GLU A 34 10.85 -4.84 8.77
N LEU A 35 11.02 -4.62 7.49
CA LEU A 35 10.72 -5.63 6.50
C LEU A 35 11.90 -6.61 6.39
N TRP A 36 11.54 -7.88 6.40
CA TRP A 36 12.42 -9.00 6.15
C TRP A 36 12.04 -9.66 4.84
N THR A 37 13.03 -10.26 4.20
CA THR A 37 12.86 -10.94 2.92
C THR A 37 13.31 -12.39 3.00
N ARG A 38 12.67 -13.25 2.21
CA ARG A 38 13.10 -14.63 1.88
C ARG A 38 12.84 -14.90 0.43
N LYS A 39 13.65 -15.75 -0.19
CA LYS A 39 13.49 -16.14 -1.59
C LYS A 39 13.30 -17.65 -1.73
N THR A 40 12.57 -18.03 -2.78
CA THR A 40 12.46 -19.41 -3.22
C THR A 40 12.65 -19.51 -4.73
N LYS A 41 13.37 -20.55 -5.16
CA LYS A 41 13.67 -20.84 -6.57
C LYS A 41 12.87 -22.04 -7.09
N ASP A 42 12.14 -22.72 -6.20
CA ASP A 42 11.45 -23.98 -6.48
C ASP A 42 9.93 -23.90 -6.25
N GLY A 43 9.38 -22.68 -6.34
CA GLY A 43 7.94 -22.44 -6.20
C GLY A 43 7.44 -22.55 -4.76
N GLY A 44 8.29 -22.31 -3.77
CA GLY A 44 7.91 -22.29 -2.36
C GLY A 44 8.12 -23.60 -1.62
N ARG A 45 8.75 -24.61 -2.25
CA ARG A 45 9.08 -25.87 -1.58
C ARG A 45 10.19 -25.70 -0.56
N THR A 46 11.24 -24.95 -0.93
CA THR A 46 12.30 -24.54 -0.02
C THR A 46 12.48 -23.03 -0.04
N TRP A 47 12.95 -22.48 1.07
CA TRP A 47 13.15 -21.06 1.25
C TRP A 47 14.54 -20.77 1.78
N GLU A 48 15.18 -19.76 1.20
CA GLU A 48 16.43 -19.24 1.73
C GLU A 48 16.23 -18.67 3.15
N PRO A 49 17.26 -18.57 3.98
CA PRO A 49 17.17 -17.93 5.29
C PRO A 49 16.58 -16.51 5.18
N ALA A 50 15.75 -16.13 6.14
CA ALA A 50 15.22 -14.79 6.19
C ALA A 50 16.32 -13.78 6.56
N GLN A 51 16.28 -12.61 5.90
CA GLN A 51 17.24 -11.53 6.16
C GLN A 51 16.52 -10.17 6.14
N PRO A 52 17.05 -9.13 6.81
CA PRO A 52 16.52 -7.79 6.72
C PRO A 52 16.52 -7.29 5.27
N ALA A 53 15.43 -6.69 4.83
CA ALA A 53 15.32 -6.09 3.50
C ALA A 53 15.89 -4.66 3.43
N GLY A 54 16.34 -4.08 4.56
CA GLY A 54 16.79 -2.68 4.62
C GLY A 54 15.67 -1.66 4.43
N ILE A 55 14.43 -2.09 4.54
CA ILE A 55 13.23 -1.26 4.38
C ILE A 55 12.60 -1.07 5.76
N GLN A 56 12.42 0.18 6.19
CA GLN A 56 11.57 0.49 7.32
C GLN A 56 10.12 0.45 6.86
N SER A 57 9.32 -0.39 7.50
CA SER A 57 7.88 -0.50 7.23
C SER A 57 7.09 0.12 8.35
N GLY A 58 6.01 0.78 8.01
CA GLY A 58 5.02 1.23 8.98
C GLY A 58 3.81 0.31 9.08
N HIS A 59 3.69 -0.72 8.25
CA HIS A 59 2.54 -1.65 8.29
C HIS A 59 2.72 -2.85 7.36
N ALA A 60 2.01 -3.94 7.68
CA ALA A 60 2.09 -5.21 6.94
C ALA A 60 1.33 -5.24 5.60
N SER A 61 0.58 -4.20 5.26
CA SER A 61 -0.20 -4.12 4.01
C SER A 61 0.55 -3.29 2.98
N ASN A 62 1.19 -3.96 2.07
CA ASN A 62 2.06 -3.40 1.04
C ASN A 62 1.78 -4.12 -0.28
N ASP A 63 2.19 -3.53 -1.39
CA ASP A 63 2.06 -4.13 -2.71
C ASP A 63 3.24 -3.78 -3.61
N SER A 64 3.36 -4.52 -4.71
CA SER A 64 4.47 -4.35 -5.66
C SER A 64 4.08 -4.67 -7.08
N VAL A 65 4.80 -4.07 -8.04
CA VAL A 65 4.75 -4.43 -9.45
C VAL A 65 6.15 -4.67 -9.98
N LEU A 66 6.27 -5.59 -10.94
CA LEU A 66 7.49 -5.87 -11.70
C LEU A 66 7.35 -5.21 -13.07
N LEU A 67 8.32 -4.36 -13.44
CA LEU A 67 8.39 -3.71 -14.73
C LEU A 67 9.11 -4.58 -15.77
N ASP A 68 8.92 -4.27 -17.05
CA ASP A 68 9.53 -5.02 -18.15
C ASP A 68 11.06 -5.00 -18.13
N ASP A 69 11.68 -3.92 -17.63
CA ASP A 69 13.13 -3.82 -17.46
C ASP A 69 13.68 -4.64 -16.28
N GLY A 70 12.78 -5.18 -15.44
CA GLY A 70 13.13 -5.95 -14.24
C GLY A 70 13.14 -5.13 -12.96
N THR A 71 12.87 -3.83 -13.03
CA THR A 71 12.70 -3.01 -11.83
C THR A 71 11.48 -3.47 -11.04
N ILE A 72 11.65 -3.66 -9.74
CA ILE A 72 10.55 -3.92 -8.82
C ILE A 72 10.19 -2.59 -8.15
N VAL A 73 8.93 -2.18 -8.27
CA VAL A 73 8.38 -1.03 -7.55
C VAL A 73 7.55 -1.55 -6.39
N PHE A 74 7.92 -1.17 -5.19
CA PHE A 74 7.26 -1.59 -3.96
C PHE A 74 6.71 -0.36 -3.22
N ALA A 75 5.46 -0.45 -2.78
CA ALA A 75 4.80 0.60 -2.01
C ALA A 75 4.49 0.10 -0.60
N SER A 76 4.82 0.90 0.39
CA SER A 76 4.62 0.60 1.80
C SER A 76 3.99 1.78 2.53
N THR A 77 3.05 1.51 3.44
CA THR A 77 2.61 2.52 4.40
C THR A 77 3.81 3.01 5.21
N SER A 78 3.91 4.31 5.43
CA SER A 78 5.05 4.95 6.06
C SER A 78 4.64 5.83 7.24
N SER A 79 5.48 5.82 8.27
CA SER A 79 5.41 6.71 9.44
C SER A 79 6.49 7.80 9.42
N GLU A 80 7.19 7.98 8.29
CA GLU A 80 8.31 8.91 8.19
C GLU A 80 7.91 10.41 8.25
N LEU A 81 6.63 10.74 8.02
CA LEU A 81 6.13 12.10 8.16
C LEU A 81 5.64 12.33 9.60
N PRO A 82 6.25 13.26 10.37
CA PRO A 82 5.97 13.47 11.79
C PRO A 82 4.50 13.85 12.08
N ASP A 83 3.87 14.58 11.19
CA ASP A 83 2.49 15.08 11.30
C ASP A 83 1.45 14.11 10.70
N LYS A 84 1.91 13.05 10.04
CA LYS A 84 1.05 12.07 9.34
C LYS A 84 1.42 10.64 9.71
N TYR A 85 1.36 10.36 11.00
CA TYR A 85 1.69 9.05 11.55
C TYR A 85 0.88 7.93 10.88
N PHE A 86 1.57 6.99 10.20
CA PHE A 86 0.98 5.98 9.30
C PHE A 86 -0.01 6.55 8.27
N GLY A 87 0.21 7.78 7.84
CA GLY A 87 -0.69 8.49 6.91
C GLY A 87 -0.07 8.81 5.57
N ALA A 88 1.02 8.16 5.22
CA ALA A 88 1.73 8.34 3.97
C ALA A 88 2.11 6.98 3.37
N VAL A 89 2.47 6.99 2.10
CA VAL A 89 3.02 5.83 1.37
C VAL A 89 4.42 6.15 0.90
N ARG A 90 5.40 5.30 1.25
CA ARG A 90 6.76 5.34 0.72
C ARG A 90 6.89 4.37 -0.44
N ILE A 91 7.48 4.84 -1.53
CA ILE A 91 7.86 4.01 -2.67
C ILE A 91 9.30 3.55 -2.48
N TYR A 92 9.58 2.32 -2.87
CA TYR A 92 10.91 1.73 -2.95
C TYR A 92 11.10 1.12 -4.33
N LEU A 93 12.33 1.21 -4.83
CA LEU A 93 12.72 0.65 -6.12
C LEU A 93 13.85 -0.37 -5.91
N SER A 94 13.75 -1.51 -6.57
CA SER A 94 14.86 -2.47 -6.65
C SER A 94 15.19 -2.73 -8.11
N HIS A 95 16.49 -2.67 -8.43
CA HIS A 95 17.03 -2.89 -9.78
C HIS A 95 17.87 -4.19 -9.87
N ASP A 96 17.89 -4.96 -8.78
CA ASP A 96 18.73 -6.13 -8.59
C ASP A 96 17.96 -7.36 -8.09
N ASP A 97 16.75 -7.57 -8.63
CA ASP A 97 15.88 -8.70 -8.28
C ASP A 97 15.48 -8.74 -6.78
N GLY A 98 15.37 -7.57 -6.13
CA GLY A 98 14.95 -7.46 -4.73
C GLY A 98 16.06 -7.71 -3.71
N GLU A 99 17.34 -7.62 -4.11
CA GLU A 99 18.47 -7.74 -3.18
C GLU A 99 18.64 -6.44 -2.39
N THR A 100 18.57 -5.30 -3.08
CA THR A 100 18.65 -3.98 -2.44
C THR A 100 17.49 -3.08 -2.86
N TRP A 101 17.21 -2.08 -2.04
CA TRP A 101 16.08 -1.18 -2.23
C TRP A 101 16.50 0.28 -2.09
N GLU A 102 16.21 1.04 -3.12
CA GLU A 102 16.35 2.49 -3.13
C GLU A 102 15.08 3.16 -2.60
N LYS A 103 15.21 4.18 -1.74
CA LYS A 103 14.08 4.99 -1.29
C LYS A 103 13.64 5.95 -2.39
N GLY A 104 12.44 5.76 -2.89
CA GLY A 104 11.76 6.67 -3.80
C GLY A 104 10.96 7.75 -3.05
N PRO A 105 9.96 8.37 -3.72
CA PRO A 105 9.16 9.44 -3.12
C PRO A 105 8.28 8.94 -1.97
N ILE A 106 7.91 9.87 -1.08
CA ILE A 106 6.84 9.69 -0.11
C ILE A 106 5.62 10.45 -0.57
N LEU A 107 4.48 9.78 -0.55
CA LEU A 107 3.19 10.29 -1.04
C LEU A 107 2.25 10.48 0.14
N SER A 108 1.57 11.62 0.20
CA SER A 108 0.57 11.92 1.21
C SER A 108 -0.59 12.72 0.61
N ALA A 109 -1.77 12.64 1.19
CA ALA A 109 -2.89 13.48 0.79
C ALA A 109 -2.73 14.91 1.35
N ASP A 110 -3.16 15.91 0.58
CA ASP A 110 -3.03 17.35 0.97
C ASP A 110 -4.22 17.86 1.80
N ASP A 111 -5.30 17.09 1.85
CA ASP A 111 -6.56 17.48 2.50
C ASP A 111 -6.64 17.04 3.98
N GLY A 112 -5.52 16.60 4.55
CA GLY A 112 -5.44 16.13 5.93
C GLY A 112 -5.87 14.69 6.17
N ASN A 113 -6.32 13.97 5.14
CA ASN A 113 -6.58 12.55 5.23
C ASN A 113 -5.28 11.74 5.26
N LEU A 114 -5.33 10.62 5.97
CA LEU A 114 -4.23 9.67 6.04
C LEU A 114 -4.43 8.59 4.99
N ILE A 115 -3.47 8.41 4.09
CA ILE A 115 -3.48 7.35 3.09
C ILE A 115 -2.58 6.20 3.52
N ARG A 116 -3.06 4.97 3.38
CA ARG A 116 -2.34 3.76 3.80
C ARG A 116 -2.78 2.53 3.03
N GLU A 117 -2.04 1.43 3.24
CA GLU A 117 -2.35 0.13 2.64
C GLU A 117 -2.45 0.25 1.11
N PRO A 118 -1.34 0.62 0.45
CA PRO A 118 -1.31 0.78 -1.00
C PRO A 118 -1.54 -0.54 -1.72
N ALA A 119 -2.26 -0.46 -2.85
CA ALA A 119 -2.35 -1.48 -3.88
C ALA A 119 -1.84 -0.88 -5.20
N LEU A 120 -1.00 -1.61 -5.91
CA LEU A 120 -0.40 -1.20 -7.17
C LEU A 120 -0.99 -1.97 -8.35
N CYS A 121 -1.18 -1.29 -9.47
CA CYS A 121 -1.59 -1.88 -10.73
C CYS A 121 -0.71 -1.35 -11.85
N LEU A 122 0.00 -2.24 -12.55
CA LEU A 122 0.73 -1.91 -13.77
C LEU A 122 -0.23 -2.04 -14.96
N ARG A 123 -0.41 -0.96 -15.70
CA ARG A 123 -1.24 -0.92 -16.91
C ARG A 123 -0.45 -1.34 -18.14
N PRO A 124 -1.13 -1.75 -19.23
CA PRO A 124 -0.46 -2.12 -20.47
C PRO A 124 0.37 -0.99 -21.12
N ASP A 125 0.05 0.26 -20.81
CA ASP A 125 0.81 1.43 -21.29
C ASP A 125 2.04 1.76 -20.42
N GLY A 126 2.37 0.91 -19.43
CA GLY A 126 3.49 1.11 -18.52
C GLY A 126 3.19 2.05 -17.35
N THR A 127 2.01 2.66 -17.31
CA THR A 127 1.59 3.49 -16.16
C THR A 127 1.37 2.63 -14.93
N ILE A 128 2.00 2.99 -13.80
CA ILE A 128 1.72 2.39 -12.51
C ILE A 128 0.63 3.23 -11.84
N ARG A 129 -0.45 2.59 -11.44
CA ARG A 129 -1.51 3.23 -10.69
C ARG A 129 -1.55 2.68 -9.27
N MET A 130 -1.59 3.57 -8.30
CA MET A 130 -1.72 3.25 -6.89
C MET A 130 -3.14 3.58 -6.42
N PHE A 131 -3.68 2.68 -5.60
CA PHE A 131 -4.89 2.90 -4.82
C PHE A 131 -4.52 2.77 -3.35
N THR A 132 -5.15 3.59 -2.49
CA THR A 132 -4.92 3.52 -1.06
C THR A 132 -6.25 3.56 -0.32
N ARG A 133 -6.26 2.91 0.85
CA ARG A 133 -7.32 3.14 1.83
C ARG A 133 -7.03 4.44 2.59
N THR A 134 -8.09 5.12 3.03
CA THR A 134 -7.96 6.27 3.93
C THR A 134 -8.32 5.91 5.35
N CYS A 135 -7.71 6.63 6.28
CA CYS A 135 -8.21 6.81 7.63
C CYS A 135 -8.42 8.30 7.88
N PRO A 136 -9.45 8.70 8.62
CA PRO A 136 -9.57 10.07 9.06
C PRO A 136 -8.36 10.46 9.90
N GLY A 137 -7.86 11.68 9.69
CA GLY A 137 -6.71 12.20 10.42
C GLY A 137 -6.94 12.28 11.93
N SER A 138 -5.85 12.22 12.64
CA SER A 138 -5.54 12.64 14.01
C SER A 138 -6.15 11.91 15.22
N THR A 139 -7.19 11.12 15.14
CA THR A 139 -7.88 10.67 16.36
C THR A 139 -8.08 9.16 16.49
N GLY A 140 -7.18 8.36 15.98
CA GLY A 140 -7.20 6.92 16.25
C GLY A 140 -8.38 6.17 15.59
N TRP A 141 -8.42 4.88 15.78
CA TRP A 141 -9.47 3.99 15.31
C TRP A 141 -10.85 4.42 15.85
N GLY A 142 -11.74 4.85 14.97
CA GLY A 142 -13.17 4.97 15.27
C GLY A 142 -13.75 6.36 15.46
N ALA A 143 -12.98 7.43 15.41
CA ALA A 143 -13.56 8.77 15.55
C ALA A 143 -14.09 9.27 14.19
N GLY A 144 -15.41 9.13 14.00
CA GLY A 144 -16.19 9.95 13.07
C GLY A 144 -15.83 9.88 11.60
N VAL A 145 -15.63 8.69 11.04
CA VAL A 145 -15.41 8.52 9.59
C VAL A 145 -16.63 8.99 8.81
N LYS A 146 -16.59 10.20 8.29
CA LYS A 146 -17.68 10.72 7.45
C LYS A 146 -17.69 10.13 6.03
N SER A 147 -16.57 9.61 5.54
CA SER A 147 -16.47 8.97 4.22
C SER A 147 -15.19 8.16 4.11
N LEU A 148 -15.29 6.88 3.77
CA LEU A 148 -14.16 6.08 3.32
C LEU A 148 -13.97 6.32 1.82
N VAL A 149 -13.09 7.27 1.48
CA VAL A 149 -12.73 7.55 0.10
C VAL A 149 -11.38 6.90 -0.17
N SER A 150 -11.26 6.13 -1.24
CA SER A 150 -9.96 5.68 -1.73
C SER A 150 -9.24 6.82 -2.43
N TYR A 151 -7.91 6.88 -2.30
CA TYR A 151 -7.09 7.82 -3.08
C TYR A 151 -6.34 7.07 -4.17
N THR A 152 -6.00 7.78 -5.22
CA THR A 152 -5.20 7.26 -6.32
C THR A 152 -4.10 8.23 -6.69
N ALA A 153 -2.96 7.67 -7.10
CA ALA A 153 -1.85 8.37 -7.72
C ALA A 153 -1.31 7.55 -8.89
N GLU A 154 -0.64 8.18 -9.83
CA GLU A 154 -0.05 7.52 -10.99
C GLU A 154 1.41 7.90 -11.15
N SER A 155 2.20 6.93 -11.62
CA SER A 155 3.57 7.13 -12.11
C SER A 155 3.68 6.67 -13.55
N ARG A 156 4.41 7.44 -14.38
CA ARG A 156 4.64 7.15 -15.79
C ARG A 156 6.12 6.96 -16.12
N ASP A 157 6.96 6.94 -15.11
CA ASP A 157 8.43 6.88 -15.23
C ASP A 157 9.04 5.76 -14.40
N GLY A 158 8.28 4.68 -14.24
CA GLY A 158 8.75 3.50 -13.51
C GLY A 158 8.78 3.66 -11.98
N GLY A 159 7.93 4.53 -11.41
CA GLY A 159 7.83 4.72 -9.97
C GLY A 159 8.72 5.83 -9.41
N LYS A 160 9.49 6.52 -10.25
CA LYS A 160 10.42 7.58 -9.82
C LYS A 160 9.69 8.85 -9.39
N THR A 161 8.66 9.24 -10.15
CA THR A 161 7.78 10.36 -9.79
C THR A 161 6.31 9.92 -9.82
N TRP A 162 5.47 10.62 -9.07
CA TRP A 162 4.06 10.30 -8.92
C TRP A 162 3.22 11.58 -8.92
N THR A 163 2.00 11.47 -9.43
CA THR A 163 1.02 12.53 -9.24
C THR A 163 0.66 12.66 -7.76
N GLN A 164 0.16 13.84 -7.38
CA GLN A 164 -0.43 14.04 -6.06
C GLN A 164 -1.58 13.04 -5.84
N PRO A 165 -1.63 12.33 -4.70
CA PRO A 165 -2.78 11.50 -4.37
C PRO A 165 -4.07 12.30 -4.32
N VAL A 166 -5.08 11.87 -5.09
CA VAL A 166 -6.39 12.52 -5.16
C VAL A 166 -7.50 11.54 -4.80
N PRO A 167 -8.58 12.01 -4.16
CA PRO A 167 -9.70 11.15 -3.82
C PRO A 167 -10.36 10.61 -5.08
N GLN A 168 -10.71 9.31 -5.06
CA GLN A 168 -11.54 8.70 -6.08
C GLN A 168 -13.00 8.96 -5.74
N PRO A 169 -13.81 9.46 -6.69
CA PRO A 169 -15.24 9.47 -6.51
C PRO A 169 -15.73 8.04 -6.23
N SER A 170 -16.43 7.82 -5.12
CA SER A 170 -17.05 6.53 -4.88
C SER A 170 -18.09 6.29 -5.97
N SER A 171 -17.83 5.36 -6.87
CA SER A 171 -18.80 4.88 -7.87
C SER A 171 -19.92 4.03 -7.24
N ILE A 172 -19.97 3.94 -5.92
CA ILE A 172 -21.10 3.41 -5.17
C ILE A 172 -22.16 4.52 -5.10
N THR A 173 -22.75 4.83 -6.24
CA THR A 173 -24.07 5.47 -6.27
C THR A 173 -25.01 4.52 -5.56
N ASN A 174 -25.51 4.97 -4.44
CA ASN A 174 -26.53 4.32 -3.63
C ASN A 174 -27.76 4.01 -4.52
N ARG A 175 -27.83 2.81 -5.10
CA ARG A 175 -29.06 2.32 -5.77
C ARG A 175 -30.15 1.96 -4.74
N ARG A 176 -30.31 2.78 -3.70
CA ARG A 176 -31.37 2.61 -2.71
C ARG A 176 -32.36 3.78 -2.67
N SER A 177 -32.69 4.35 -3.80
CA SER A 177 -33.78 5.34 -3.84
C SER A 177 -34.72 5.22 -5.05
N MET A 178 -34.94 4.01 -5.56
CA MET A 178 -35.97 3.77 -6.58
C MET A 178 -36.73 2.49 -6.26
N SER A 179 -37.52 2.48 -5.19
CA SER A 179 -38.66 1.60 -5.06
C SER A 179 -39.57 2.03 -3.91
N SER A 180 -40.38 3.08 -4.11
CA SER A 180 -41.67 3.23 -3.46
C SER A 180 -42.50 4.30 -4.20
N ALA A 181 -42.74 4.08 -5.51
CA ALA A 181 -43.91 4.66 -6.14
C ALA A 181 -45.04 3.65 -5.89
N GLY A 182 -45.81 3.91 -4.86
CA GLY A 182 -46.98 3.14 -4.53
C GLY A 182 -47.96 3.14 -5.66
N THR A 183 -48.34 1.97 -6.15
CA THR A 183 -49.54 1.76 -6.92
C THR A 183 -50.76 2.00 -6.01
N LYS A 184 -51.41 3.16 -6.15
CA LYS A 184 -52.78 3.32 -5.68
C LYS A 184 -53.69 2.56 -6.64
N THR A 185 -54.33 1.52 -6.17
CA THR A 185 -55.51 0.91 -6.79
C THR A 185 -56.71 1.81 -6.59
N PRO A 186 -57.50 2.13 -7.62
CA PRO A 186 -58.77 2.77 -7.45
C PRO A 186 -59.83 1.76 -6.99
N SER A 187 -60.61 2.17 -6.02
CA SER A 187 -61.87 1.52 -5.59
C SER A 187 -62.96 1.65 -6.61
#